data_23c3c18cfa36116fa614b02f0b18329f
#
_entry.id   23c3c18cfa36116fa614b02f0b18329f
#
_cell.length_a   1.000
_cell.length_b   1.000
_cell.length_c   1.000
_cell.angle_alpha   90.00
_cell.angle_beta   90.00
_cell.angle_gamma   90.00
#
_symmetry.space_group_name_H-M   'P 1'
#
loop_
_entity.id
_entity.type
_entity.pdbx_description
1 polymer ?
#
loop_
_entity_poly.entity_id
_entity_poly.type
_entity_poly.pdbx_seq_one_letter_code
_entity_poly.pdbx_strand_id
1 'polypeptide(L)'
;MKTSYWDFRKYLEKYAEDFLVQMENMYSIAPFERLDKRFKKNKNIQNRRDDAIYKTLWKNFEYGLGEANEAEMLDFSKSIVDDLDLDGGPVGIKDTMDDYWEEQYRFIEGLNEYVGKWIRQVRLFKAAPMKATFIDNSEDYFFTFNYTSVLERIYRVPSNHILHIHGGLYPYCDEPPILGHGNVKKIEEYREKAERAAEEYDEGKESIYNAVANYYERTFKNTNECMAFRGKFFRQLTGVNNVEIIGHSFGEVNMPYFTYLKYCISKNAKWKFYYHSSEDYNAAEKAVKELELDIGDYEILPSDCFWQ
;
A
#
# COMPACT_ATOMS: atom_id res chain seq x y z
N MET A 1 0.19 -18.18 7.62
CA MET A 1 -0.92 -17.84 6.70
C MET A 1 -0.36 -17.20 5.45
N LYS A 2 -1.07 -17.26 4.32
CA LYS A 2 -0.61 -16.63 3.05
C LYS A 2 -1.22 -15.23 2.95
N THR A 3 -0.51 -14.25 3.48
CA THR A 3 -0.99 -12.86 3.63
C THR A 3 0.02 -11.81 3.16
N SER A 4 1.06 -12.23 2.42
CA SER A 4 2.01 -11.31 1.78
C SER A 4 1.43 -10.73 0.49
N TYR A 5 1.93 -9.59 0.04
CA TYR A 5 1.56 -9.04 -1.27
C TYR A 5 1.91 -9.99 -2.44
N TRP A 6 2.91 -10.86 -2.27
CA TRP A 6 3.16 -11.93 -3.22
C TRP A 6 2.05 -12.99 -3.27
N ASP A 7 1.39 -13.26 -2.13
CA ASP A 7 0.21 -14.13 -2.11
C ASP A 7 -1.01 -13.44 -2.73
N PHE A 8 -1.13 -12.12 -2.58
CA PHE A 8 -2.13 -11.32 -3.29
C PHE A 8 -1.92 -11.36 -4.80
N ARG A 9 -0.68 -11.20 -5.29
CA ARG A 9 -0.35 -11.39 -6.71
C ARG A 9 -0.83 -12.74 -7.24
N LYS A 10 -0.54 -13.82 -6.50
CA LYS A 10 -0.98 -15.18 -6.89
C LYS A 10 -2.50 -15.33 -6.88
N TYR A 11 -3.17 -14.60 -6.01
CA TYR A 11 -4.63 -14.55 -6.02
C TYR A 11 -5.12 -13.85 -7.29
N LEU A 12 -4.56 -12.70 -7.65
CA LEU A 12 -4.92 -11.98 -8.88
C LEU A 12 -4.63 -12.82 -10.13
N GLU A 13 -3.47 -13.45 -10.21
CA GLU A 13 -3.10 -14.34 -11.33
C GLU A 13 -4.13 -15.46 -11.55
N LYS A 14 -4.79 -15.91 -10.50
CA LYS A 14 -5.80 -16.97 -10.57
C LYS A 14 -7.21 -16.48 -10.84
N TYR A 15 -7.59 -15.32 -10.32
CA TYR A 15 -9.00 -14.90 -10.25
C TYR A 15 -9.29 -13.56 -10.95
N ALA A 16 -8.25 -12.83 -11.34
CA ALA A 16 -8.35 -11.50 -11.96
C ALA A 16 -7.11 -11.23 -12.84
N GLU A 17 -6.82 -12.15 -13.77
CA GLU A 17 -5.61 -12.10 -14.61
C GLU A 17 -5.54 -10.82 -15.44
N ASP A 18 -6.64 -10.38 -16.05
CA ASP A 18 -6.69 -9.14 -16.84
C ASP A 18 -6.31 -7.92 -15.99
N PHE A 19 -6.84 -7.83 -14.77
CA PHE A 19 -6.47 -6.79 -13.82
C PHE A 19 -4.97 -6.83 -13.48
N LEU A 20 -4.44 -8.02 -13.20
CA LEU A 20 -3.02 -8.21 -12.88
C LEU A 20 -2.13 -7.76 -14.04
N VAL A 21 -2.49 -8.15 -15.28
CA VAL A 21 -1.71 -7.79 -16.48
C VAL A 21 -1.73 -6.27 -16.69
N GLN A 22 -2.88 -5.62 -16.60
CA GLN A 22 -2.99 -4.17 -16.72
C GLN A 22 -2.14 -3.47 -15.66
N MET A 23 -2.25 -3.90 -14.40
CA MET A 23 -1.47 -3.33 -13.30
C MET A 23 0.04 -3.55 -13.48
N GLU A 24 0.49 -4.77 -13.81
CA GLU A 24 1.91 -5.08 -13.98
C GLU A 24 2.51 -4.36 -15.20
N ASN A 25 1.73 -4.10 -16.24
CA ASN A 25 2.17 -3.30 -17.40
C ASN A 25 2.57 -1.86 -16.98
N MET A 26 1.90 -1.25 -15.99
CA MET A 26 2.26 0.07 -15.48
C MET A 26 3.68 0.13 -14.87
N TYR A 27 4.29 -1.03 -14.64
CA TYR A 27 5.63 -1.19 -14.05
C TYR A 27 6.59 -1.93 -15.00
N SER A 28 6.28 -1.96 -16.30
CA SER A 28 7.05 -2.67 -17.35
C SER A 28 7.25 -4.16 -17.07
N ILE A 29 6.33 -4.77 -16.33
CA ILE A 29 6.34 -6.21 -16.07
C ILE A 29 5.59 -6.92 -17.20
N ALA A 30 6.33 -7.51 -18.15
CA ALA A 30 5.74 -8.17 -19.31
C ALA A 30 4.90 -9.41 -18.91
N PRO A 31 3.71 -9.61 -19.53
CA PRO A 31 2.90 -10.80 -19.31
C PRO A 31 3.66 -12.10 -19.65
N PHE A 32 3.36 -13.17 -18.88
CA PHE A 32 4.01 -14.47 -19.07
C PHE A 32 3.74 -15.06 -20.46
N GLU A 33 2.62 -14.74 -21.08
CA GLU A 33 2.22 -15.24 -22.40
C GLU A 33 3.13 -14.78 -23.55
N ARG A 34 3.79 -13.62 -23.39
CA ARG A 34 4.77 -13.12 -24.37
C ARG A 34 6.08 -13.90 -24.35
N LEU A 35 6.29 -14.79 -23.38
CA LEU A 35 7.50 -15.63 -23.35
C LEU A 35 7.37 -16.87 -24.23
N ASP A 36 8.46 -17.24 -24.88
CA ASP A 36 8.55 -18.49 -25.66
C ASP A 36 8.18 -19.71 -24.78
N LYS A 37 7.41 -20.64 -25.33
CA LYS A 37 6.96 -21.88 -24.66
C LYS A 37 8.11 -22.68 -24.02
N ARG A 38 9.35 -22.54 -24.55
CA ARG A 38 10.56 -23.17 -23.97
C ARG A 38 10.91 -22.58 -22.61
N PHE A 39 10.74 -21.29 -22.43
CA PHE A 39 11.00 -20.61 -21.15
C PHE A 39 9.93 -20.96 -20.10
N LYS A 40 8.67 -21.12 -20.52
CA LYS A 40 7.56 -21.50 -19.62
C LYS A 40 7.78 -22.85 -18.94
N LYS A 41 8.57 -23.76 -19.54
CA LYS A 41 8.85 -25.09 -18.96
C LYS A 41 10.12 -25.14 -18.10
N ASN A 42 10.95 -24.09 -18.11
CA ASN A 42 12.20 -24.06 -17.36
C ASN A 42 11.98 -23.43 -15.97
N LYS A 43 11.96 -24.28 -14.95
CA LYS A 43 11.71 -23.88 -13.56
C LYS A 43 12.71 -22.83 -13.03
N ASN A 44 13.97 -22.89 -13.45
CA ASN A 44 14.98 -21.91 -13.05
C ASN A 44 14.71 -20.53 -13.65
N ILE A 45 14.23 -20.48 -14.89
CA ILE A 45 13.84 -19.23 -15.54
C ILE A 45 12.58 -18.66 -14.88
N GLN A 46 11.61 -19.50 -14.57
CA GLN A 46 10.41 -19.08 -13.83
C GLN A 46 10.78 -18.47 -12.47
N ASN A 47 11.63 -19.16 -11.69
CA ASN A 47 12.05 -18.66 -10.38
C ASN A 47 12.79 -17.31 -10.47
N ARG A 48 13.68 -17.14 -11.47
CA ARG A 48 14.37 -15.85 -11.68
C ARG A 48 13.42 -14.74 -12.07
N ARG A 49 12.43 -15.05 -12.91
CA ARG A 49 11.39 -14.10 -13.30
C ARG A 49 10.53 -13.71 -12.10
N ASP A 50 10.08 -14.67 -11.31
CA ASP A 50 9.27 -14.44 -10.11
C ASP A 50 10.04 -13.59 -9.10
N ASP A 51 11.35 -13.83 -8.93
CA ASP A 51 12.21 -13.02 -8.06
C ASP A 51 12.36 -11.58 -8.59
N ALA A 52 12.52 -11.40 -9.90
CA ALA A 52 12.56 -10.09 -10.51
C ALA A 52 11.24 -9.33 -10.32
N ILE A 53 10.10 -9.94 -10.63
CA ILE A 53 8.77 -9.35 -10.47
C ILE A 53 8.53 -8.98 -9.00
N TYR A 54 8.87 -9.89 -8.07
CA TYR A 54 8.75 -9.65 -6.65
C TYR A 54 9.54 -8.41 -6.21
N LYS A 55 10.78 -8.26 -6.69
CA LYS A 55 11.63 -7.11 -6.36
C LYS A 55 11.18 -5.80 -6.99
N THR A 56 10.60 -5.86 -8.20
CA THR A 56 10.17 -4.66 -8.92
C THR A 56 8.96 -4.00 -8.27
N LEU A 57 7.95 -4.76 -7.84
CA LEU A 57 6.70 -4.22 -7.33
C LEU A 57 6.27 -4.84 -6.00
N TRP A 58 6.24 -6.17 -5.92
CA TRP A 58 5.50 -6.89 -4.89
C TRP A 58 6.19 -6.98 -3.52
N LYS A 59 7.50 -6.71 -3.44
CA LYS A 59 8.24 -6.66 -2.17
C LYS A 59 7.73 -5.50 -1.30
N ASN A 60 7.55 -4.33 -1.91
CA ASN A 60 7.09 -3.10 -1.26
C ASN A 60 5.90 -2.53 -2.03
N PHE A 61 4.82 -3.28 -2.12
CA PHE A 61 3.73 -3.03 -3.06
C PHE A 61 3.10 -1.65 -2.90
N GLU A 62 2.80 -1.22 -1.68
CA GLU A 62 2.21 0.11 -1.44
C GLU A 62 3.14 1.24 -1.88
N TYR A 63 4.44 1.15 -1.60
CA TYR A 63 5.42 2.10 -2.12
C TYR A 63 5.47 2.07 -3.65
N GLY A 64 5.51 0.86 -4.22
CA GLY A 64 5.55 0.63 -5.65
C GLY A 64 4.38 1.26 -6.41
N LEU A 65 3.19 1.31 -5.83
CA LEU A 65 2.05 2.00 -6.45
C LEU A 65 2.31 3.49 -6.72
N GLY A 66 3.20 4.12 -5.95
CA GLY A 66 3.64 5.50 -6.14
C GLY A 66 4.84 5.67 -7.09
N GLU A 67 5.31 4.60 -7.75
CA GLU A 67 6.50 4.55 -8.59
C GLU A 67 6.22 3.87 -9.95
N ALA A 68 5.10 4.21 -10.57
CA ALA A 68 4.75 3.70 -11.90
C ALA A 68 5.81 4.13 -12.96
N ASN A 69 5.91 3.39 -14.06
CA ASN A 69 6.81 3.76 -15.16
C ASN A 69 6.23 4.91 -15.98
N GLU A 70 6.45 6.13 -15.49
CA GLU A 70 5.96 7.37 -16.11
C GLU A 70 6.47 7.56 -17.54
N ALA A 71 7.70 7.15 -17.83
CA ALA A 71 8.28 7.27 -19.17
C ALA A 71 7.48 6.45 -20.19
N GLU A 72 7.05 5.24 -19.81
CA GLU A 72 6.24 4.38 -20.67
C GLU A 72 4.82 4.93 -20.85
N MET A 73 4.23 5.49 -19.79
CA MET A 73 2.94 6.20 -19.87
C MET A 73 3.01 7.37 -20.85
N LEU A 74 4.07 8.18 -20.77
CA LEU A 74 4.27 9.34 -21.63
C LEU A 74 4.62 8.97 -23.08
N ASP A 75 5.42 7.92 -23.31
CA ASP A 75 5.76 7.47 -24.65
C ASP A 75 4.56 6.85 -25.38
N PHE A 76 3.74 6.09 -24.67
CA PHE A 76 2.50 5.56 -25.22
C PHE A 76 1.54 6.68 -25.62
N SER A 77 1.49 7.75 -24.83
CA SER A 77 0.66 8.93 -25.09
C SER A 77 1.02 9.63 -26.39
N LYS A 78 2.32 9.76 -26.68
CA LYS A 78 2.79 10.40 -27.93
C LYS A 78 2.29 9.63 -29.15
N SER A 79 2.31 8.29 -29.11
CA SER A 79 1.83 7.48 -30.23
C SER A 79 0.35 7.69 -30.50
N ILE A 80 -0.45 7.96 -29.46
CA ILE A 80 -1.90 8.22 -29.62
C ILE A 80 -2.10 9.60 -30.26
N VAL A 81 -1.38 10.62 -29.82
CA VAL A 81 -1.46 11.96 -30.43
C VAL A 81 -1.08 11.93 -31.90
N ASP A 82 -0.03 11.14 -32.25
CA ASP A 82 0.42 10.99 -33.63
C ASP A 82 -0.60 10.20 -34.50
N ASP A 83 -1.36 9.27 -33.90
CA ASP A 83 -2.39 8.46 -34.57
C ASP A 83 -3.77 9.14 -34.63
N LEU A 84 -4.03 10.17 -33.80
CA LEU A 84 -5.24 10.97 -33.89
C LEU A 84 -5.23 11.77 -35.19
N ASP A 85 -6.05 11.37 -36.14
CA ASP A 85 -6.24 12.07 -37.42
C ASP A 85 -6.78 13.48 -37.16
N LEU A 86 -5.90 14.47 -37.25
CA LEU A 86 -6.18 15.87 -36.95
C LEU A 86 -7.07 16.57 -37.99
N ASP A 87 -7.60 15.86 -38.98
CA ASP A 87 -8.52 16.39 -40.01
C ASP A 87 -9.89 16.82 -39.44
N GLY A 88 -10.21 16.46 -38.19
CA GLY A 88 -11.42 16.83 -37.49
C GLY A 88 -11.45 18.24 -36.87
N GLY A 89 -10.35 18.98 -36.87
CA GLY A 89 -10.23 20.30 -36.23
C GLY A 89 -9.89 20.24 -34.74
N PRO A 90 -9.48 21.38 -34.14
CA PRO A 90 -8.94 21.42 -32.76
C PRO A 90 -9.99 21.19 -31.66
N VAL A 91 -11.25 21.03 -32.02
CA VAL A 91 -12.33 20.80 -31.04
C VAL A 91 -12.40 19.31 -30.73
N GLY A 92 -11.88 18.90 -29.56
CA GLY A 92 -12.07 17.55 -29.04
C GLY A 92 -10.81 16.70 -28.87
N ILE A 93 -9.60 17.18 -29.18
CA ILE A 93 -8.36 16.39 -28.92
C ILE A 93 -8.25 16.09 -27.43
N LYS A 94 -8.39 17.10 -26.60
CA LYS A 94 -8.32 16.97 -25.15
C LYS A 94 -9.40 16.03 -24.63
N ASP A 95 -10.65 16.26 -25.00
CA ASP A 95 -11.78 15.44 -24.54
C ASP A 95 -11.62 13.96 -24.96
N THR A 96 -11.18 13.72 -26.21
CA THR A 96 -10.93 12.35 -26.70
C THR A 96 -9.78 11.66 -25.94
N MET A 97 -8.72 12.41 -25.63
CA MET A 97 -7.59 11.88 -24.86
C MET A 97 -7.97 11.66 -23.38
N ASP A 98 -8.72 12.58 -22.79
CA ASP A 98 -9.18 12.45 -21.40
C ASP A 98 -10.09 11.23 -21.25
N ASP A 99 -11.04 11.00 -22.17
CA ASP A 99 -11.89 9.81 -22.19
C ASP A 99 -11.06 8.53 -22.36
N TYR A 100 -10.07 8.55 -23.27
CA TYR A 100 -9.18 7.43 -23.48
C TYR A 100 -8.40 7.07 -22.19
N TRP A 101 -7.79 8.06 -21.53
CA TRP A 101 -7.05 7.82 -20.31
C TRP A 101 -7.93 7.37 -19.16
N GLU A 102 -9.13 7.93 -19.05
CA GLU A 102 -10.13 7.49 -18.09
C GLU A 102 -10.42 5.99 -18.25
N GLU A 103 -10.62 5.52 -19.46
CA GLU A 103 -10.85 4.11 -19.76
C GLU A 103 -9.63 3.25 -19.46
N GLN A 104 -8.42 3.69 -19.85
CA GLN A 104 -7.17 2.94 -19.63
C GLN A 104 -6.84 2.72 -18.17
N TYR A 105 -7.13 3.68 -17.30
CA TYR A 105 -6.71 3.63 -15.89
C TYR A 105 -7.86 3.34 -14.92
N ARG A 106 -9.08 3.23 -15.39
CA ARG A 106 -10.26 2.90 -14.54
C ARG A 106 -10.10 1.57 -13.81
N PHE A 107 -9.39 0.60 -14.40
CA PHE A 107 -9.20 -0.72 -13.78
C PHE A 107 -8.64 -0.62 -12.36
N ILE A 108 -7.81 0.39 -12.06
CA ILE A 108 -7.16 0.52 -10.75
C ILE A 108 -8.15 0.77 -9.61
N GLU A 109 -9.35 1.27 -9.91
CA GLU A 109 -10.42 1.44 -8.92
C GLU A 109 -10.86 0.11 -8.30
N GLY A 110 -10.67 -1.00 -9.02
CA GLY A 110 -10.92 -2.34 -8.53
C GLY A 110 -9.91 -2.85 -7.48
N LEU A 111 -8.77 -2.16 -7.27
CA LEU A 111 -7.69 -2.67 -6.43
C LEU A 111 -8.16 -3.02 -5.00
N ASN A 112 -8.84 -2.09 -4.34
CA ASN A 112 -9.31 -2.28 -2.96
C ASN A 112 -10.37 -3.39 -2.86
N GLU A 113 -11.21 -3.52 -3.88
CA GLU A 113 -12.19 -4.61 -3.96
C GLU A 113 -11.50 -5.99 -4.06
N TYR A 114 -10.46 -6.10 -4.90
CA TYR A 114 -9.69 -7.34 -5.02
C TYR A 114 -8.94 -7.69 -3.73
N VAL A 115 -8.38 -6.70 -3.04
CA VAL A 115 -7.78 -6.89 -1.70
C VAL A 115 -8.82 -7.46 -0.74
N GLY A 116 -10.01 -6.86 -0.67
CA GLY A 116 -11.10 -7.35 0.18
C GLY A 116 -11.52 -8.79 -0.17
N LYS A 117 -11.66 -9.11 -1.46
CA LYS A 117 -11.98 -10.46 -1.93
C LYS A 117 -10.89 -11.48 -1.58
N TRP A 118 -9.61 -11.10 -1.72
CA TRP A 118 -8.48 -11.95 -1.38
C TRP A 118 -8.43 -12.26 0.11
N ILE A 119 -8.55 -11.25 0.97
CA ILE A 119 -8.44 -11.41 2.42
C ILE A 119 -9.57 -12.29 2.97
N ARG A 120 -10.78 -12.23 2.39
CA ARG A 120 -11.89 -13.14 2.76
C ARG A 120 -11.54 -14.62 2.55
N GLN A 121 -10.58 -14.96 1.69
CA GLN A 121 -10.13 -16.34 1.47
C GLN A 121 -9.09 -16.81 2.50
N VAL A 122 -8.55 -15.90 3.33
CA VAL A 122 -7.60 -16.25 4.38
C VAL A 122 -8.28 -17.08 5.47
N ARG A 123 -7.86 -18.33 5.61
CA ARG A 123 -8.47 -19.30 6.52
C ARG A 123 -7.90 -19.17 7.92
N LEU A 124 -8.49 -18.33 8.76
CA LEU A 124 -8.05 -18.09 10.14
C LEU A 124 -8.26 -19.31 11.07
N PHE A 125 -9.20 -20.21 10.75
CA PHE A 125 -9.45 -21.40 11.59
C PHE A 125 -8.26 -22.37 11.70
N LYS A 126 -7.26 -22.23 10.84
CA LYS A 126 -5.99 -22.97 10.90
C LYS A 126 -4.92 -22.26 11.73
N ALA A 127 -5.16 -21.04 12.16
CA ALA A 127 -4.23 -20.29 12.99
C ALA A 127 -4.38 -20.73 14.45
N ALA A 128 -3.26 -21.00 15.11
CA ALA A 128 -3.21 -21.18 16.56
C ALA A 128 -2.62 -19.89 17.17
N PRO A 129 -3.11 -19.46 18.36
CA PRO A 129 -2.50 -18.35 19.05
C PRO A 129 -1.08 -18.72 19.47
N MET A 130 -0.12 -17.82 19.27
CA MET A 130 1.16 -17.89 19.93
C MET A 130 0.98 -17.44 21.38
N LYS A 131 1.78 -17.96 22.32
CA LYS A 131 1.74 -17.47 23.70
C LYS A 131 2.23 -16.01 23.71
N ALA A 132 1.41 -15.14 24.24
CA ALA A 132 1.74 -13.74 24.52
C ALA A 132 1.31 -13.47 25.95
N THR A 133 2.21 -13.73 26.91
CA THR A 133 1.90 -13.69 28.33
C THR A 133 1.69 -12.29 28.89
N PHE A 134 2.06 -11.27 28.11
CA PHE A 134 1.96 -9.86 28.48
C PHE A 134 0.88 -9.10 27.74
N ILE A 135 0.02 -9.76 26.95
CA ILE A 135 -1.17 -9.16 26.35
C ILE A 135 -2.30 -9.23 27.38
N ASP A 136 -2.76 -8.08 27.85
CA ASP A 136 -3.98 -7.97 28.64
C ASP A 136 -5.13 -7.45 27.77
N ASN A 137 -6.00 -8.32 27.34
CA ASN A 137 -7.09 -8.01 26.43
C ASN A 137 -8.10 -6.99 27.02
N SER A 138 -8.09 -6.74 28.34
CA SER A 138 -8.97 -5.80 29.00
C SER A 138 -8.41 -4.39 29.11
N GLU A 139 -7.06 -4.24 29.08
CA GLU A 139 -6.37 -2.98 29.30
C GLU A 139 -5.61 -2.51 28.05
N ASP A 140 -5.15 -3.43 27.22
CA ASP A 140 -4.34 -3.12 26.06
C ASP A 140 -5.17 -2.62 24.85
N TYR A 141 -4.60 -1.66 24.12
CA TYR A 141 -5.11 -1.20 22.84
C TYR A 141 -4.25 -1.72 21.71
N PHE A 142 -4.89 -2.11 20.60
CA PHE A 142 -4.23 -2.70 19.43
C PHE A 142 -4.42 -1.81 18.22
N PHE A 143 -3.33 -1.29 17.70
CA PHE A 143 -3.29 -0.52 16.48
C PHE A 143 -2.67 -1.41 15.39
N THR A 144 -3.47 -1.83 14.41
CA THR A 144 -3.03 -2.82 13.43
C THR A 144 -3.12 -2.31 11.99
N PHE A 145 -2.09 -2.63 11.22
CA PHE A 145 -2.02 -2.41 9.78
C PHE A 145 -2.54 -3.63 8.97
N ASN A 146 -2.89 -4.71 9.68
CA ASN A 146 -3.39 -5.93 9.05
C ASN A 146 -4.90 -5.83 8.82
N TYR A 147 -5.34 -6.30 7.66
CA TYR A 147 -6.76 -6.38 7.30
C TYR A 147 -7.49 -7.58 7.92
N THR A 148 -6.75 -8.53 8.50
CA THR A 148 -7.32 -9.79 9.01
C THR A 148 -7.79 -9.68 10.45
N SER A 149 -8.91 -10.30 10.78
CA SER A 149 -9.48 -10.34 12.15
C SER A 149 -8.79 -11.38 13.05
N VAL A 150 -7.46 -11.40 13.06
CA VAL A 150 -6.68 -12.32 13.91
C VAL A 150 -6.80 -11.93 15.38
N LEU A 151 -6.72 -10.66 15.71
CA LEU A 151 -6.80 -10.16 17.08
C LEU A 151 -8.15 -10.52 17.70
N GLU A 152 -9.24 -10.30 16.99
CA GLU A 152 -10.59 -10.61 17.47
C GLU A 152 -10.87 -12.10 17.57
N ARG A 153 -10.51 -12.85 16.53
CA ARG A 153 -10.93 -14.26 16.42
C ARG A 153 -10.01 -15.24 17.12
N ILE A 154 -8.72 -14.96 17.13
CA ILE A 154 -7.71 -15.87 17.68
C ILE A 154 -7.33 -15.44 19.09
N TYR A 155 -7.05 -14.14 19.30
CA TYR A 155 -6.64 -13.61 20.60
C TYR A 155 -7.80 -13.12 21.46
N ARG A 156 -9.02 -13.03 20.90
CA ARG A 156 -10.25 -12.62 21.62
C ARG A 156 -10.20 -11.19 22.16
N VAL A 157 -9.43 -10.31 21.51
CA VAL A 157 -9.40 -8.90 21.86
C VAL A 157 -10.75 -8.26 21.52
N PRO A 158 -11.34 -7.45 22.43
CA PRO A 158 -12.58 -6.74 22.15
C PRO A 158 -12.41 -5.74 20.98
N SER A 159 -13.38 -5.67 20.07
CA SER A 159 -13.29 -4.83 18.87
C SER A 159 -13.12 -3.34 19.18
N ASN A 160 -13.65 -2.85 20.32
CA ASN A 160 -13.46 -1.47 20.75
C ASN A 160 -12.05 -1.14 21.23
N HIS A 161 -11.18 -2.15 21.41
CA HIS A 161 -9.76 -2.02 21.74
C HIS A 161 -8.87 -2.20 20.49
N ILE A 162 -9.45 -2.45 19.32
CA ILE A 162 -8.71 -2.66 18.09
C ILE A 162 -8.99 -1.52 17.10
N LEU A 163 -7.93 -0.99 16.50
CA LEU A 163 -8.03 -0.11 15.35
C LEU A 163 -7.36 -0.77 14.14
N HIS A 164 -8.17 -1.12 13.14
CA HIS A 164 -7.71 -1.43 11.80
C HIS A 164 -7.54 -0.12 11.02
N ILE A 165 -6.33 0.46 11.02
CA ILE A 165 -6.12 1.80 10.44
C ILE A 165 -6.38 1.84 8.92
N HIS A 166 -6.13 0.75 8.24
CA HIS A 166 -6.34 0.59 6.80
C HIS A 166 -7.64 -0.15 6.46
N GLY A 167 -8.59 -0.18 7.40
CA GLY A 167 -9.81 -0.95 7.21
C GLY A 167 -9.60 -2.45 7.40
N GLY A 168 -10.66 -3.23 7.19
CA GLY A 168 -10.65 -4.67 7.45
C GLY A 168 -11.85 -5.39 6.86
N LEU A 169 -12.30 -6.44 7.53
CA LEU A 169 -13.43 -7.25 7.09
C LEU A 169 -14.59 -7.19 8.09
N TYR A 170 -15.79 -6.91 7.56
CA TYR A 170 -17.02 -7.06 8.32
C TYR A 170 -17.16 -8.49 8.91
N PRO A 171 -17.65 -8.71 10.14
CA PRO A 171 -18.27 -7.73 11.03
C PRO A 171 -17.31 -7.05 12.01
N TYR A 172 -16.03 -7.24 11.91
CA TYR A 172 -15.03 -6.72 12.87
C TYR A 172 -14.53 -5.32 12.52
N CYS A 173 -14.65 -4.94 11.27
CA CYS A 173 -14.33 -3.59 10.78
C CYS A 173 -15.36 -3.21 9.72
N ASP A 174 -15.97 -2.03 9.86
CA ASP A 174 -16.99 -1.52 8.93
C ASP A 174 -16.37 -0.89 7.69
N GLU A 175 -15.14 -0.37 7.81
CA GLU A 175 -14.44 0.21 6.69
C GLU A 175 -13.76 -0.89 5.84
N PRO A 176 -13.93 -0.85 4.51
CA PRO A 176 -13.25 -1.79 3.62
C PRO A 176 -11.73 -1.60 3.65
N PRO A 177 -10.95 -2.62 3.25
CA PRO A 177 -9.50 -2.48 3.10
C PRO A 177 -9.13 -1.36 2.14
N ILE A 178 -8.17 -0.50 2.55
CA ILE A 178 -7.60 0.59 1.76
C ILE A 178 -6.14 0.29 1.51
N LEU A 179 -5.75 0.22 0.24
CA LEU A 179 -4.40 0.01 -0.21
C LEU A 179 -3.97 1.19 -1.08
N GLY A 180 -2.73 1.67 -0.89
CA GLY A 180 -2.24 2.79 -1.70
C GLY A 180 -0.89 3.31 -1.22
N HIS A 181 -0.32 4.21 -2.02
CA HIS A 181 0.95 4.88 -1.71
C HIS A 181 0.74 6.20 -0.96
N GLY A 182 1.83 6.74 -0.36
CA GLY A 182 1.84 8.03 0.34
C GLY A 182 2.51 9.17 -0.43
N ASN A 183 2.81 8.99 -1.73
CA ASN A 183 3.62 9.94 -2.50
C ASN A 183 2.76 11.09 -3.07
N VAL A 184 2.39 12.04 -2.22
CA VAL A 184 1.63 13.24 -2.63
C VAL A 184 2.41 14.12 -3.61
N LYS A 185 3.75 14.14 -3.50
CA LYS A 185 4.60 14.99 -4.36
C LYS A 185 4.48 14.66 -5.84
N LYS A 186 4.25 13.38 -6.18
CA LYS A 186 4.01 12.97 -7.56
C LYS A 186 2.72 13.56 -8.11
N ILE A 187 1.67 13.57 -7.32
CA ILE A 187 0.38 14.16 -7.70
C ILE A 187 0.57 15.67 -7.97
N GLU A 188 1.18 16.37 -7.01
CA GLU A 188 1.45 17.80 -7.13
C GLU A 188 2.32 18.12 -8.36
N GLU A 189 3.41 17.38 -8.55
CA GLU A 189 4.34 17.55 -9.70
C GLU A 189 3.61 17.44 -11.04
N TYR A 190 2.75 16.43 -11.21
CA TYR A 190 2.04 16.23 -12.48
C TYR A 190 0.87 17.19 -12.66
N ARG A 191 0.22 17.64 -11.59
CA ARG A 191 -0.76 18.74 -11.67
C ARG A 191 -0.11 20.05 -12.11
N GLU A 192 1.06 20.41 -11.54
CA GLU A 192 1.82 21.59 -11.98
C GLU A 192 2.30 21.49 -13.44
N LYS A 193 2.68 20.29 -13.90
CA LYS A 193 3.03 20.06 -15.31
C LYS A 193 1.83 20.25 -16.23
N ALA A 194 0.65 19.79 -15.82
CA ALA A 194 -0.59 19.94 -16.57
C ALA A 194 -1.00 21.43 -16.67
N GLU A 195 -0.93 22.17 -15.55
CA GLU A 195 -1.21 23.60 -15.53
C GLU A 195 -0.28 24.38 -16.48
N ARG A 196 1.02 24.07 -16.46
CA ARG A 196 1.98 24.71 -17.39
C ARG A 196 1.68 24.38 -18.85
N ALA A 197 1.32 23.14 -19.16
CA ALA A 197 0.94 22.75 -20.52
C ALA A 197 -0.33 23.47 -20.98
N ALA A 198 -1.31 23.67 -20.09
CA ALA A 198 -2.49 24.47 -20.37
C ALA A 198 -2.16 25.96 -20.66
N GLU A 199 -1.24 26.57 -19.90
CA GLU A 199 -0.75 27.95 -20.16
C GLU A 199 -0.03 28.05 -21.51
N GLU A 200 0.65 27.00 -21.96
CA GLU A 200 1.31 26.90 -23.25
C GLU A 200 0.35 26.49 -24.39
N TYR A 201 -0.92 26.29 -24.14
CA TYR A 201 -1.93 25.79 -25.08
C TYR A 201 -1.58 24.43 -25.71
N ASP A 202 -0.85 23.57 -24.97
CA ASP A 202 -0.50 22.21 -25.36
C ASP A 202 -1.50 21.22 -24.76
N GLU A 203 -2.68 21.10 -25.40
CA GLU A 203 -3.79 20.26 -24.94
C GLU A 203 -3.39 18.77 -24.80
N GLY A 204 -2.51 18.29 -25.67
CA GLY A 204 -2.00 16.93 -25.63
C GLY A 204 -1.19 16.65 -24.35
N LYS A 205 -0.24 17.53 -24.02
CA LYS A 205 0.54 17.40 -22.78
C LYS A 205 -0.31 17.62 -21.53
N GLU A 206 -1.24 18.58 -21.56
CA GLU A 206 -2.16 18.80 -20.45
C GLU A 206 -2.94 17.54 -20.12
N SER A 207 -3.55 16.90 -21.13
CA SER A 207 -4.31 15.65 -20.94
C SER A 207 -3.44 14.53 -20.38
N ILE A 208 -2.23 14.30 -20.94
CA ILE A 208 -1.31 13.27 -20.48
C ILE A 208 -0.89 13.48 -19.02
N TYR A 209 -0.48 14.70 -18.67
CA TYR A 209 -0.04 14.98 -17.30
C TYR A 209 -1.19 14.86 -16.30
N ASN A 210 -2.40 15.25 -16.67
CA ASN A 210 -3.60 15.01 -15.88
C ASN A 210 -3.88 13.53 -15.72
N ALA A 211 -3.71 12.70 -16.75
CA ALA A 211 -3.91 11.25 -16.68
C ALA A 211 -2.94 10.60 -15.70
N VAL A 212 -1.65 11.00 -15.72
CA VAL A 212 -0.66 10.50 -14.75
C VAL A 212 -0.99 10.95 -13.33
N ALA A 213 -1.40 12.22 -13.14
CA ALA A 213 -1.84 12.72 -11.83
C ALA A 213 -3.05 11.93 -11.32
N ASN A 214 -4.05 11.69 -12.18
CA ASN A 214 -5.25 10.92 -11.85
C ASN A 214 -4.92 9.48 -11.45
N TYR A 215 -3.97 8.83 -12.13
CA TYR A 215 -3.50 7.50 -11.74
C TYR A 215 -2.94 7.51 -10.31
N TYR A 216 -2.06 8.46 -9.99
CA TYR A 216 -1.51 8.58 -8.64
C TYR A 216 -2.56 8.95 -7.60
N GLU A 217 -3.53 9.81 -7.91
CA GLU A 217 -4.64 10.13 -7.01
C GLU A 217 -5.51 8.90 -6.69
N ARG A 218 -5.81 8.06 -7.67
CA ARG A 218 -6.59 6.82 -7.49
C ARG A 218 -5.86 5.76 -6.66
N THR A 219 -4.54 5.80 -6.65
CA THR A 219 -3.70 4.90 -5.85
C THR A 219 -3.16 5.54 -4.59
N PHE A 220 -3.53 6.79 -4.29
CA PHE A 220 -3.10 7.52 -3.11
C PHE A 220 -3.88 7.09 -1.86
N LYS A 221 -3.13 6.85 -0.78
CA LYS A 221 -3.68 6.61 0.55
C LYS A 221 -3.51 7.84 1.42
N ASN A 222 -4.59 8.59 1.63
CA ASN A 222 -4.59 9.78 2.48
C ASN A 222 -4.50 9.39 3.97
N THR A 223 -3.28 9.31 4.50
CA THR A 223 -3.04 8.94 5.89
C THR A 223 -3.62 9.94 6.89
N ASN A 224 -3.65 11.23 6.54
CA ASN A 224 -4.24 12.27 7.39
C ASN A 224 -5.76 12.07 7.54
N GLU A 225 -6.43 11.77 6.46
CA GLU A 225 -7.86 11.46 6.45
C GLU A 225 -8.14 10.17 7.25
N CYS A 226 -7.34 9.14 7.03
CA CYS A 226 -7.42 7.90 7.82
C CYS A 226 -7.30 8.16 9.33
N MET A 227 -6.42 9.04 9.77
CA MET A 227 -6.27 9.40 11.18
C MET A 227 -7.43 10.26 11.69
N ALA A 228 -7.89 11.23 10.90
CA ALA A 228 -8.99 12.13 11.28
C ALA A 228 -10.29 11.36 11.58
N PHE A 229 -10.66 10.41 10.73
CA PHE A 229 -11.84 9.55 10.96
C PHE A 229 -11.74 8.69 12.22
N ARG A 230 -10.53 8.40 12.70
CA ARG A 230 -10.26 7.51 13.84
C ARG A 230 -9.88 8.25 15.13
N GLY A 231 -10.10 9.55 15.15
CA GLY A 231 -9.77 10.41 16.31
C GLY A 231 -10.36 9.95 17.66
N LYS A 232 -11.49 9.21 17.64
CA LYS A 232 -12.07 8.62 18.85
C LYS A 232 -11.13 7.59 19.48
N PHE A 233 -10.54 6.70 18.68
CA PHE A 233 -9.60 5.69 19.16
C PHE A 233 -8.33 6.34 19.71
N PHE A 234 -7.74 7.26 18.97
CA PHE A 234 -6.51 7.95 19.40
C PHE A 234 -6.68 8.72 20.72
N ARG A 235 -7.88 9.29 20.98
CA ARG A 235 -8.16 9.93 22.27
C ARG A 235 -8.15 8.96 23.46
N GLN A 236 -8.42 7.68 23.25
CA GLN A 236 -8.37 6.66 24.30
C GLN A 236 -6.93 6.32 24.69
N LEU A 237 -5.95 6.63 23.84
CA LEU A 237 -4.52 6.34 24.09
C LEU A 237 -3.84 7.36 25.01
N THR A 238 -4.55 8.40 25.44
CA THR A 238 -3.99 9.40 26.38
C THR A 238 -3.58 8.72 27.69
N GLY A 239 -2.30 8.79 28.01
CA GLY A 239 -1.74 8.14 29.23
C GLY A 239 -1.14 6.76 28.99
N VAL A 240 -1.20 6.24 27.76
CA VAL A 240 -0.44 5.03 27.42
C VAL A 240 1.05 5.28 27.61
N ASN A 241 1.69 4.41 28.40
CA ASN A 241 3.10 4.55 28.79
C ASN A 241 4.03 3.54 28.12
N ASN A 242 3.47 2.52 27.46
CA ASN A 242 4.24 1.49 26.79
C ASN A 242 3.68 1.27 25.39
N VAL A 243 4.55 1.23 24.39
CA VAL A 243 4.22 0.93 23.00
C VAL A 243 5.07 -0.24 22.56
N GLU A 244 4.45 -1.29 22.09
CA GLU A 244 5.12 -2.48 21.56
C GLU A 244 4.80 -2.66 20.08
N ILE A 245 5.81 -2.66 19.22
CA ILE A 245 5.65 -2.73 17.77
C ILE A 245 6.17 -4.07 17.27
N ILE A 246 5.29 -4.87 16.67
CA ILE A 246 5.56 -6.25 16.31
C ILE A 246 5.32 -6.46 14.82
N GLY A 247 6.34 -6.92 14.08
CA GLY A 247 6.20 -7.35 12.70
C GLY A 247 5.84 -6.23 11.72
N HIS A 248 6.27 -4.99 11.98
CA HIS A 248 6.04 -3.85 11.09
C HIS A 248 7.32 -3.48 10.32
N SER A 249 7.17 -3.22 9.02
CA SER A 249 8.29 -2.91 8.11
C SER A 249 8.69 -1.43 8.08
N PHE A 250 7.95 -0.54 8.73
CA PHE A 250 8.15 0.92 8.75
C PHE A 250 8.26 1.55 7.34
N GLY A 251 7.42 1.08 6.40
CA GLY A 251 7.29 1.70 5.10
C GLY A 251 6.91 3.18 5.22
N GLU A 252 7.46 4.02 4.34
CA GLU A 252 7.30 5.49 4.39
C GLU A 252 5.84 5.93 4.44
N VAL A 253 4.95 5.25 3.73
CA VAL A 253 3.50 5.52 3.73
C VAL A 253 2.86 5.34 5.12
N ASN A 254 3.49 4.58 6.02
CA ASN A 254 2.95 4.28 7.34
C ASN A 254 3.58 5.14 8.46
N MET A 255 4.70 5.81 8.22
CA MET A 255 5.38 6.63 9.24
C MET A 255 4.51 7.74 9.83
N PRO A 256 3.64 8.44 9.07
CA PRO A 256 2.74 9.46 9.63
C PRO A 256 1.87 8.94 10.78
N TYR A 257 1.47 7.67 10.76
CA TYR A 257 0.67 7.09 11.85
C TYR A 257 1.45 6.96 13.14
N PHE A 258 2.73 6.58 13.09
CA PHE A 258 3.59 6.49 14.27
C PHE A 258 3.92 7.87 14.84
N THR A 259 4.15 8.85 13.99
CA THR A 259 4.32 10.25 14.40
C THR A 259 3.07 10.75 15.12
N TYR A 260 1.88 10.50 14.57
CA TYR A 260 0.63 10.88 15.21
C TYR A 260 0.38 10.13 16.52
N LEU A 261 0.67 8.82 16.56
CA LEU A 261 0.60 8.01 17.77
C LEU A 261 1.46 8.61 18.90
N LYS A 262 2.72 9.01 18.60
CA LYS A 262 3.62 9.66 19.55
C LYS A 262 2.98 10.90 20.19
N TYR A 263 2.22 11.70 19.43
CA TYR A 263 1.51 12.87 19.97
C TYR A 263 0.32 12.51 20.86
N CYS A 264 -0.30 11.35 20.64
CA CYS A 264 -1.52 10.95 21.35
C CYS A 264 -1.26 10.26 22.69
N ILE A 265 -0.07 9.73 22.93
CA ILE A 265 0.30 8.96 24.12
C ILE A 265 1.09 9.80 25.13
N SER A 266 1.48 9.18 26.25
CA SER A 266 2.36 9.82 27.26
C SER A 266 3.70 10.25 26.63
N LYS A 267 4.18 11.46 27.00
CA LYS A 267 5.48 11.98 26.54
C LYS A 267 6.65 11.11 26.99
N ASN A 268 6.51 10.38 28.10
CA ASN A 268 7.53 9.52 28.67
C ASN A 268 7.28 8.03 28.32
N ALA A 269 6.46 7.77 27.30
CA ALA A 269 6.17 6.41 26.88
C ALA A 269 7.43 5.67 26.44
N LYS A 270 7.55 4.42 26.86
CA LYS A 270 8.62 3.53 26.46
C LYS A 270 8.20 2.73 25.22
N TRP A 271 9.11 2.60 24.28
CA TRP A 271 8.86 1.97 22.99
C TRP A 271 9.70 0.71 22.85
N LYS A 272 9.09 -0.40 22.44
CA LYS A 272 9.77 -1.63 22.08
C LYS A 272 9.49 -2.00 20.64
N PHE A 273 10.55 -2.20 19.88
CA PHE A 273 10.51 -2.56 18.47
C PHE A 273 11.00 -4.01 18.33
N TYR A 274 10.13 -4.91 17.91
CA TYR A 274 10.46 -6.33 17.75
C TYR A 274 10.78 -6.68 16.30
N TYR A 275 12.04 -7.01 16.02
CA TYR A 275 12.52 -7.36 14.69
C TYR A 275 12.69 -8.86 14.50
N HIS A 276 12.52 -9.34 13.25
CA HIS A 276 12.72 -10.73 12.86
C HIS A 276 13.98 -10.94 11.99
N SER A 277 14.40 -9.93 11.26
CA SER A 277 15.54 -9.95 10.34
C SER A 277 16.44 -8.73 10.55
N SER A 278 17.65 -8.77 9.98
CA SER A 278 18.54 -7.60 9.96
C SER A 278 17.93 -6.42 9.16
N GLU A 279 17.11 -6.70 8.15
CA GLU A 279 16.39 -5.66 7.40
C GLU A 279 15.40 -4.95 8.32
N ASP A 280 14.63 -5.70 9.14
CA ASP A 280 13.66 -5.15 10.09
C ASP A 280 14.35 -4.35 11.20
N TYR A 281 15.52 -4.81 11.67
CA TYR A 281 16.33 -4.09 12.64
C TYR A 281 16.74 -2.70 12.10
N ASN A 282 17.27 -2.63 10.87
CA ASN A 282 17.66 -1.37 10.24
C ASN A 282 16.44 -0.45 10.01
N ALA A 283 15.29 -1.02 9.67
CA ALA A 283 14.05 -0.27 9.52
C ALA A 283 13.58 0.32 10.86
N ALA A 284 13.69 -0.44 11.96
CA ALA A 284 13.39 0.04 13.31
C ALA A 284 14.35 1.17 13.73
N GLU A 285 15.66 1.05 13.46
CA GLU A 285 16.62 2.14 13.74
C GLU A 285 16.30 3.43 12.96
N LYS A 286 15.88 3.30 11.68
CA LYS A 286 15.43 4.45 10.89
C LYS A 286 14.18 5.08 11.50
N ALA A 287 13.20 4.26 11.88
CA ALA A 287 11.96 4.72 12.48
C ALA A 287 12.20 5.45 13.82
N VAL A 288 13.06 4.92 14.69
CA VAL A 288 13.46 5.57 15.96
C VAL A 288 14.04 6.98 15.73
N LYS A 289 14.90 7.12 14.72
CA LYS A 289 15.50 8.43 14.35
C LYS A 289 14.45 9.39 13.82
N GLU A 290 13.56 8.91 12.94
CA GLU A 290 12.50 9.72 12.34
C GLU A 290 11.45 10.15 13.38
N LEU A 291 11.18 9.28 14.36
CA LEU A 291 10.31 9.58 15.48
C LEU A 291 11.01 10.45 16.55
N GLU A 292 12.29 10.74 16.43
CA GLU A 292 13.07 11.52 17.40
C GLU A 292 12.86 10.98 18.83
N LEU A 293 13.07 9.67 19.04
CA LEU A 293 13.00 9.05 20.36
C LEU A 293 14.34 9.20 21.09
N ASP A 294 14.28 9.60 22.37
CA ASP A 294 15.49 9.74 23.20
C ASP A 294 16.09 8.38 23.56
N ILE A 295 17.43 8.38 23.74
CA ILE A 295 18.13 7.20 24.24
C ILE A 295 17.62 6.85 25.63
N GLY A 296 17.15 5.62 25.80
CA GLY A 296 16.54 5.13 27.04
C GLY A 296 15.00 5.14 27.03
N ASP A 297 14.38 5.74 26.00
CA ASP A 297 12.93 5.65 25.80
C ASP A 297 12.53 4.55 24.81
N TYR A 298 13.50 3.86 24.21
CA TYR A 298 13.23 2.76 23.31
C TYR A 298 14.20 1.58 23.48
N GLU A 299 13.74 0.41 23.06
CA GLU A 299 14.52 -0.82 22.92
C GLU A 299 14.21 -1.46 21.54
N ILE A 300 15.23 -2.02 20.88
CA ILE A 300 15.06 -2.82 19.65
C ILE A 300 15.45 -4.26 19.99
N LEU A 301 14.49 -5.17 19.97
CA LEU A 301 14.60 -6.53 20.51
C LEU A 301 14.28 -7.58 19.43
N PRO A 302 14.91 -8.77 19.48
CA PRO A 302 14.46 -9.89 18.65
C PRO A 302 12.99 -10.26 18.89
N SER A 303 12.25 -10.64 17.85
CA SER A 303 10.84 -11.01 17.97
C SER A 303 10.57 -12.20 18.89
N ASP A 304 11.58 -13.08 19.08
CA ASP A 304 11.47 -14.19 20.03
C ASP A 304 11.27 -13.70 21.47
N CYS A 305 11.78 -12.53 21.81
CA CYS A 305 11.58 -11.93 23.14
C CYS A 305 10.11 -11.55 23.40
N PHE A 306 9.32 -11.29 22.35
CA PHE A 306 7.89 -11.01 22.49
C PHE A 306 7.09 -12.28 22.79
N TRP A 307 7.49 -13.42 22.23
CA TRP A 307 6.69 -14.66 22.29
C TRP A 307 7.07 -15.60 23.44
N GLN A 308 8.11 -15.26 24.19
CA GLN A 308 8.53 -16.01 25.38
C GLN A 308 7.67 -15.69 26.60
#